data_55daf19ed4edd08fbb08fd5ef8dc69f1
#
_entry.id   55daf19ed4edd08fbb08fd5ef8dc69f1
#
_cell.length_a   1.000
_cell.length_b   1.000
_cell.length_c   1.000
_cell.angle_alpha   90.00
_cell.angle_beta   90.00
_cell.angle_gamma   90.00
#
_symmetry.space_group_name_H-M   'P 1'
#
loop_
_entity.id
_entity.type
_entity.pdbx_description
1 polymer ?
#
loop_
_entity_poly.entity_id
_entity_poly.type
_entity_poly.pdbx_seq_one_letter_code
_entity_poly.pdbx_strand_id
1 'polypeptide(L)'
;MTDTDQQITPADATIVSTGTGTKGPEERELPESLSNDMSLCLRILRDVLGEYDPQLLATFDTVRNYAVKASAEHFAGATADPHPDEDGLAKAVATIDAMNLHDAQLLARAFATYFHLANLSEENYRVSVLHQRENQVEDDEAVDPVNELTTAYHQLLTEMGPAKAKALLEKLEFHPVFTAHPTEARRKAVEGKIRRIAELLEENKRLGGSDKKENVRRLYNEIDALFRTSPIALKKPTPVEEADTILDIFDNTLFTTIPKVYHRFNDWLLGDKAGLEQPQCPAFFHPGSWIGSDRDGNPNVTAKVSRQVARKFSDHVIGALEEATRTVGRNLTMESETTPASAELKSLWSHQKEMSERLTDKAALISTKELHRAVMLVMADRLRYTIERDADLMYHSCDDFIADLQVVQRSLAEAGAKRSAYGPLQDLIWQAQTFGFHMVEMEFRQHSVVHARALEDIREHGLHGERGELQPMTHEVLDTFRALGAIQKRNG
;
A
#
# COMPACT_ATOMS: atom_id res chain seq x y z
N MET A 1 -1.70 36.81 29.61
CA MET A 1 -2.57 35.63 29.39
C MET A 1 -3.95 36.18 29.13
N THR A 2 -4.20 36.57 27.91
CA THR A 2 -5.50 37.02 27.44
C THR A 2 -5.97 36.04 26.40
N ASP A 3 -7.02 35.34 26.78
CA ASP A 3 -7.80 34.39 26.01
C ASP A 3 -8.41 35.16 24.82
N THR A 4 -7.87 34.99 23.63
CA THR A 4 -8.51 35.41 22.39
C THR A 4 -8.88 34.13 21.64
N ASP A 5 -9.96 33.51 22.09
CA ASP A 5 -10.74 32.55 21.31
C ASP A 5 -11.34 33.27 20.10
N GLN A 6 -10.57 33.44 19.03
CA GLN A 6 -11.15 33.75 17.72
C GLN A 6 -11.79 32.46 17.20
N GLN A 7 -13.11 32.40 17.35
CA GLN A 7 -13.94 31.39 16.68
C GLN A 7 -13.71 31.51 15.17
N ILE A 8 -13.08 30.51 14.59
CA ILE A 8 -13.01 30.31 13.13
C ILE A 8 -14.44 30.06 12.66
N THR A 9 -15.00 30.97 11.88
CA THR A 9 -16.36 30.85 11.36
C THR A 9 -16.41 29.76 10.27
N PRO A 10 -17.57 29.13 9.99
CA PRO A 10 -17.74 28.14 8.92
C PRO A 10 -17.28 28.59 7.53
N ALA A 11 -17.18 29.90 7.29
CA ALA A 11 -16.65 30.49 6.05
C ALA A 11 -15.15 30.16 5.82
N ASP A 12 -14.38 29.84 6.87
CA ASP A 12 -12.96 29.49 6.74
C ASP A 12 -12.72 28.08 6.21
N ALA A 13 -13.75 27.22 6.19
CA ALA A 13 -13.67 25.83 5.76
C ALA A 13 -14.26 25.58 4.35
N THR A 14 -14.58 26.61 3.58
CA THR A 14 -15.19 26.44 2.24
C THR A 14 -14.16 25.87 1.24
N ILE A 15 -14.24 24.59 0.99
CA ILE A 15 -13.57 23.89 -0.13
C ILE A 15 -14.63 23.65 -1.21
N VAL A 16 -14.35 24.11 -2.42
CA VAL A 16 -15.21 23.81 -3.58
C VAL A 16 -14.91 22.41 -4.06
N SER A 17 -15.81 21.47 -3.75
CA SER A 17 -15.74 20.09 -4.26
C SER A 17 -16.11 20.04 -5.73
N THR A 18 -15.21 19.58 -6.60
CA THR A 18 -15.47 19.29 -8.02
C THR A 18 -16.13 17.92 -8.21
N GLY A 19 -17.27 17.68 -7.58
CA GLY A 19 -18.07 16.46 -7.76
C GLY A 19 -18.99 16.58 -8.99
N THR A 20 -18.82 15.69 -9.97
CA THR A 20 -19.71 15.53 -11.13
C THR A 20 -21.09 15.04 -10.72
N GLY A 21 -21.97 15.91 -10.26
CA GLY A 21 -23.37 15.61 -9.95
C GLY A 21 -24.28 16.77 -10.35
N THR A 22 -25.25 16.50 -11.19
CA THR A 22 -26.22 17.40 -11.84
C THR A 22 -27.28 17.98 -10.88
N LYS A 23 -26.89 18.57 -9.75
CA LYS A 23 -27.77 19.45 -8.94
C LYS A 23 -27.06 20.74 -8.67
N GLY A 24 -27.75 21.87 -8.85
CA GLY A 24 -27.23 23.22 -8.67
C GLY A 24 -26.64 23.46 -7.28
N PRO A 25 -25.88 24.55 -7.11
CA PRO A 25 -25.18 24.87 -5.88
C PRO A 25 -26.16 25.30 -4.80
N GLU A 26 -26.75 24.36 -4.08
CA GLU A 26 -27.14 24.61 -2.70
C GLU A 26 -25.84 24.75 -1.90
N GLU A 27 -25.74 25.72 -1.02
CA GLU A 27 -24.66 25.84 -0.03
C GLU A 27 -24.59 24.49 0.74
N ARG A 28 -23.74 23.58 0.28
CA ARG A 28 -23.52 22.32 0.98
C ARG A 28 -22.56 22.64 2.11
N GLU A 29 -23.07 22.72 3.31
CA GLU A 29 -22.24 22.69 4.51
C GLU A 29 -21.35 21.43 4.43
N LEU A 30 -20.04 21.63 4.63
CA LEU A 30 -19.11 20.51 4.70
C LEU A 30 -19.51 19.61 5.87
N PRO A 31 -19.45 18.27 5.70
CA PRO A 31 -19.70 17.36 6.80
C PRO A 31 -18.82 17.69 8.00
N GLU A 32 -19.38 17.63 9.20
CA GLU A 32 -18.73 18.10 10.45
C GLU A 32 -17.34 17.47 10.66
N SER A 33 -17.17 16.18 10.39
CA SER A 33 -15.87 15.50 10.53
C SER A 33 -14.81 16.02 9.55
N LEU A 34 -15.19 16.29 8.29
CA LEU A 34 -14.30 16.88 7.29
C LEU A 34 -13.93 18.32 7.68
N SER A 35 -14.92 19.12 8.12
CA SER A 35 -14.72 20.49 8.57
C SER A 35 -13.79 20.54 9.78
N ASN A 36 -13.91 19.62 10.73
CA ASN A 36 -13.07 19.56 11.93
C ASN A 36 -11.61 19.21 11.61
N ASP A 37 -11.34 18.18 10.80
CA ASP A 37 -9.99 17.80 10.41
C ASP A 37 -9.32 18.90 9.59
N MET A 38 -10.06 19.49 8.63
CA MET A 38 -9.57 20.59 7.80
C MET A 38 -9.27 21.85 8.61
N SER A 39 -10.17 22.24 9.54
CA SER A 39 -10.00 23.39 10.41
C SER A 39 -8.81 23.23 11.34
N LEU A 40 -8.58 22.02 11.88
CA LEU A 40 -7.42 21.71 12.70
C LEU A 40 -6.12 21.85 11.89
N CYS A 41 -6.06 21.23 10.71
CA CYS A 41 -4.90 21.28 9.83
C CYS A 41 -4.58 22.70 9.38
N LEU A 42 -5.60 23.49 8.97
CA LEU A 42 -5.41 24.87 8.54
C LEU A 42 -4.94 25.76 9.69
N ARG A 43 -5.50 25.61 10.89
CA ARG A 43 -5.05 26.34 12.07
C ARG A 43 -3.58 26.07 12.36
N ILE A 44 -3.18 24.79 12.40
CA ILE A 44 -1.78 24.41 12.65
C ILE A 44 -0.87 24.99 11.56
N LEU A 45 -1.26 24.89 10.28
CA LEU A 45 -0.47 25.46 9.20
C LEU A 45 -0.30 26.97 9.35
N ARG A 46 -1.37 27.71 9.69
CA ARG A 46 -1.31 29.15 9.91
C ARG A 46 -0.38 29.53 11.08
N ASP A 47 -0.44 28.78 12.18
CA ASP A 47 0.46 28.97 13.31
C ASP A 47 1.92 28.76 12.88
N VAL A 48 2.21 27.67 12.15
CA VAL A 48 3.54 27.34 11.59
C VAL A 48 4.03 28.45 10.65
N LEU A 49 3.16 28.95 9.75
CA LEU A 49 3.53 30.04 8.84
C LEU A 49 3.80 31.34 9.59
N GLY A 50 3.00 31.66 10.61
CA GLY A 50 3.16 32.86 11.45
C GLY A 50 4.42 32.81 12.31
N GLU A 51 4.79 31.62 12.84
CA GLU A 51 6.03 31.41 13.57
C GLU A 51 7.26 31.51 12.65
N TYR A 52 7.11 31.04 11.38
CA TYR A 52 8.17 31.13 10.38
C TYR A 52 8.40 32.55 9.90
N ASP A 53 7.33 33.22 9.43
CA ASP A 53 7.33 34.61 8.96
C ASP A 53 5.90 35.16 8.98
N PRO A 54 5.59 36.13 9.86
CA PRO A 54 4.26 36.78 9.90
C PRO A 54 3.82 37.43 8.59
N GLN A 55 4.75 37.92 7.76
CA GLN A 55 4.44 38.51 6.47
C GLN A 55 4.01 37.42 5.46
N LEU A 56 4.65 36.26 5.49
CA LEU A 56 4.25 35.10 4.68
C LEU A 56 2.83 34.66 5.01
N LEU A 57 2.47 34.59 6.31
CA LEU A 57 1.12 34.25 6.75
C LEU A 57 0.10 35.29 6.23
N ALA A 58 0.38 36.57 6.39
CA ALA A 58 -0.52 37.64 5.92
C ALA A 58 -0.75 37.57 4.40
N THR A 59 0.29 37.29 3.64
CA THR A 59 0.21 37.12 2.18
C THR A 59 -0.55 35.86 1.80
N PHE A 60 -0.29 34.75 2.48
CA PHE A 60 -1.01 33.47 2.29
C PHE A 60 -2.53 33.67 2.52
N ASP A 61 -2.92 34.26 3.62
CA ASP A 61 -4.33 34.53 3.93
C ASP A 61 -4.97 35.46 2.89
N THR A 62 -4.26 36.51 2.46
CA THR A 62 -4.75 37.45 1.45
C THR A 62 -4.99 36.75 0.11
N VAL A 63 -4.02 36.01 -0.42
CA VAL A 63 -4.14 35.30 -1.71
C VAL A 63 -5.20 34.21 -1.62
N ARG A 64 -5.24 33.45 -0.51
CA ARG A 64 -6.28 32.44 -0.28
C ARG A 64 -7.69 33.05 -0.30
N ASN A 65 -7.90 34.17 0.40
CA ASN A 65 -9.21 34.81 0.47
C ASN A 65 -9.65 35.32 -0.91
N TYR A 66 -8.75 35.89 -1.71
CA TYR A 66 -9.06 36.27 -3.10
C TYR A 66 -9.43 35.06 -3.96
N ALA A 67 -8.70 33.98 -3.86
CA ALA A 67 -8.97 32.75 -4.63
C ALA A 67 -10.31 32.12 -4.22
N VAL A 68 -10.61 32.02 -2.93
CA VAL A 68 -11.88 31.47 -2.43
C VAL A 68 -13.07 32.34 -2.89
N LYS A 69 -12.94 33.67 -2.81
CA LYS A 69 -13.98 34.58 -3.27
C LYS A 69 -14.23 34.44 -4.78
N ALA A 70 -13.18 34.45 -5.59
CA ALA A 70 -13.30 34.29 -7.03
C ALA A 70 -13.92 32.94 -7.41
N SER A 71 -13.59 31.86 -6.69
CA SER A 71 -14.18 30.54 -6.89
C SER A 71 -15.67 30.51 -6.53
N ALA A 72 -16.08 31.09 -5.40
CA ALA A 72 -17.48 31.14 -4.99
C ALA A 72 -18.34 31.94 -6.00
N GLU A 73 -17.84 33.06 -6.52
CA GLU A 73 -18.51 33.87 -7.53
C GLU A 73 -18.62 33.11 -8.87
N HIS A 74 -17.60 32.36 -9.27
CA HIS A 74 -17.63 31.53 -10.48
C HIS A 74 -18.73 30.45 -10.41
N PHE A 75 -18.90 29.79 -9.26
CA PHE A 75 -19.92 28.77 -9.07
C PHE A 75 -21.34 29.32 -8.89
N ALA A 76 -21.50 30.51 -8.29
CA ALA A 76 -22.79 31.18 -8.18
C ALA A 76 -23.26 31.71 -9.54
N GLY A 77 -22.36 32.08 -10.43
CA GLY A 77 -22.61 32.66 -11.74
C GLY A 77 -22.87 31.66 -12.87
N ALA A 78 -23.03 30.37 -12.62
CA ALA A 78 -23.31 29.35 -13.65
C ALA A 78 -24.61 29.59 -14.46
N THR A 79 -25.41 30.61 -14.14
CA THR A 79 -26.62 31.06 -14.87
C THR A 79 -26.51 32.50 -15.41
N ALA A 80 -25.45 33.23 -15.19
CA ALA A 80 -25.27 34.61 -15.64
C ALA A 80 -23.88 34.77 -16.29
N ASP A 81 -23.87 35.47 -17.41
CA ASP A 81 -22.79 35.93 -18.29
C ASP A 81 -21.32 35.46 -17.97
N PRO A 82 -20.54 34.97 -18.97
CA PRO A 82 -19.29 34.25 -18.77
C PRO A 82 -18.07 35.09 -18.32
N HIS A 83 -18.27 36.24 -17.75
CA HIS A 83 -17.18 37.03 -17.15
C HIS A 83 -17.18 36.82 -15.63
N PRO A 84 -16.30 35.91 -15.11
CA PRO A 84 -16.04 35.87 -13.66
C PRO A 84 -15.58 37.26 -13.20
N ASP A 85 -15.94 37.64 -11.98
CA ASP A 85 -15.44 38.91 -11.40
C ASP A 85 -13.90 38.85 -11.39
N GLU A 86 -13.32 39.48 -12.44
CA GLU A 86 -11.86 39.51 -12.68
C GLU A 86 -11.09 40.14 -11.50
N ASP A 87 -11.81 40.80 -10.56
CA ASP A 87 -11.20 41.54 -9.47
C ASP A 87 -10.51 40.63 -8.44
N GLY A 88 -11.11 39.52 -8.03
CA GLY A 88 -10.50 38.59 -7.04
C GLY A 88 -9.26 37.88 -7.58
N LEU A 89 -9.36 37.27 -8.77
CA LEU A 89 -8.24 36.58 -9.41
C LEU A 89 -7.14 37.57 -9.82
N ALA A 90 -7.50 38.72 -10.38
CA ALA A 90 -6.56 39.76 -10.78
C ALA A 90 -5.78 40.32 -9.56
N LYS A 91 -6.43 40.49 -8.41
CA LYS A 91 -5.74 40.90 -7.17
C LYS A 91 -4.81 39.84 -6.62
N ALA A 92 -5.19 38.56 -6.68
CA ALA A 92 -4.29 37.46 -6.31
C ALA A 92 -3.03 37.42 -7.19
N VAL A 93 -3.21 37.52 -8.52
CA VAL A 93 -2.10 37.58 -9.49
C VAL A 93 -1.21 38.80 -9.24
N ALA A 94 -1.80 40.02 -9.10
CA ALA A 94 -1.03 41.21 -8.84
C ALA A 94 -0.24 41.13 -7.51
N THR A 95 -0.79 40.49 -6.48
CA THR A 95 -0.09 40.26 -5.22
C THR A 95 1.14 39.37 -5.41
N ILE A 96 1.00 38.30 -6.20
CA ILE A 96 2.10 37.35 -6.47
C ILE A 96 3.16 38.01 -7.38
N ASP A 97 2.75 38.73 -8.41
CA ASP A 97 3.66 39.38 -9.36
C ASP A 97 4.52 40.50 -8.69
N ALA A 98 4.03 41.08 -7.61
CA ALA A 98 4.78 42.06 -6.83
C ALA A 98 5.84 41.43 -5.91
N MET A 99 5.86 40.09 -5.74
CA MET A 99 6.79 39.40 -4.84
C MET A 99 8.15 39.18 -5.49
N ASN A 100 9.19 39.14 -4.67
CA ASN A 100 10.46 38.60 -5.14
C ASN A 100 10.40 37.06 -5.26
N LEU A 101 11.34 36.47 -5.98
CA LEU A 101 11.34 35.02 -6.26
C LEU A 101 11.38 34.17 -4.99
N HIS A 102 12.11 34.60 -3.96
CA HIS A 102 12.22 33.82 -2.72
C HIS A 102 10.88 33.76 -1.98
N ASP A 103 10.20 34.88 -1.82
CA ASP A 103 8.90 34.94 -1.14
C ASP A 103 7.82 34.24 -1.94
N ALA A 104 7.83 34.35 -3.29
CA ALA A 104 6.93 33.62 -4.16
C ALA A 104 7.14 32.08 -4.04
N GLN A 105 8.36 31.61 -3.89
CA GLN A 105 8.66 30.19 -3.65
C GLN A 105 8.15 29.72 -2.27
N LEU A 106 8.29 30.54 -1.24
CA LEU A 106 7.75 30.23 0.09
C LEU A 106 6.21 30.19 0.07
N LEU A 107 5.58 31.14 -0.59
CA LEU A 107 4.13 31.15 -0.77
C LEU A 107 3.63 29.93 -1.53
N ALA A 108 4.28 29.55 -2.63
CA ALA A 108 3.95 28.36 -3.38
C ALA A 108 4.09 27.08 -2.53
N ARG A 109 5.09 27.02 -1.64
CA ARG A 109 5.27 25.91 -0.71
C ARG A 109 4.17 25.88 0.37
N ALA A 110 3.75 27.05 0.88
CA ALA A 110 2.63 27.14 1.82
C ALA A 110 1.33 26.61 1.19
N PHE A 111 1.04 27.00 -0.06
CA PHE A 111 -0.12 26.48 -0.80
C PHE A 111 0.00 25.00 -1.13
N ALA A 112 1.16 24.49 -1.51
CA ALA A 112 1.38 23.07 -1.72
C ALA A 112 1.10 22.26 -0.45
N THR A 113 1.57 22.76 0.71
CA THR A 113 1.28 22.13 2.02
C THR A 113 -0.22 22.21 2.33
N TYR A 114 -0.87 23.35 2.11
CA TYR A 114 -2.31 23.51 2.29
C TYR A 114 -3.10 22.49 1.47
N PHE A 115 -2.79 22.32 0.18
CA PHE A 115 -3.48 21.35 -0.68
C PHE A 115 -3.23 19.90 -0.27
N HIS A 116 -2.03 19.56 0.20
CA HIS A 116 -1.78 18.24 0.76
C HIS A 116 -2.66 17.95 1.99
N LEU A 117 -2.80 18.90 2.89
CA LEU A 117 -3.63 18.77 4.08
C LEU A 117 -5.12 18.71 3.75
N ALA A 118 -5.57 19.53 2.76
CA ALA A 118 -6.94 19.52 2.28
C ALA A 118 -7.33 18.17 1.67
N ASN A 119 -6.51 17.67 0.75
CA ASN A 119 -6.75 16.36 0.11
C ASN A 119 -6.74 15.23 1.14
N LEU A 120 -5.82 15.28 2.10
CA LEU A 120 -5.75 14.30 3.17
C LEU A 120 -7.01 14.29 4.04
N SER A 121 -7.53 15.48 4.40
CA SER A 121 -8.76 15.60 5.17
C SER A 121 -9.96 15.02 4.39
N GLU A 122 -10.01 15.24 3.07
CA GLU A 122 -11.05 14.67 2.20
C GLU A 122 -10.93 13.14 2.11
N GLU A 123 -9.71 12.59 1.94
CA GLU A 123 -9.47 11.15 1.94
C GLU A 123 -9.91 10.50 3.26
N ASN A 124 -9.51 11.06 4.39
CA ASN A 124 -9.92 10.57 5.72
C ASN A 124 -11.44 10.60 5.90
N TYR A 125 -12.09 11.64 5.40
CA TYR A 125 -13.54 11.72 5.42
C TYR A 125 -14.18 10.62 4.56
N ARG A 126 -13.71 10.40 3.34
CA ARG A 126 -14.19 9.33 2.45
C ARG A 126 -14.05 7.95 3.10
N VAL A 127 -12.92 7.67 3.71
CA VAL A 127 -12.69 6.42 4.46
C VAL A 127 -13.67 6.29 5.62
N SER A 128 -13.92 7.37 6.38
CA SER A 128 -14.88 7.38 7.48
C SER A 128 -16.31 7.10 7.01
N VAL A 129 -16.71 7.64 5.86
CA VAL A 129 -18.03 7.39 5.25
C VAL A 129 -18.15 5.93 4.81
N LEU A 130 -17.09 5.36 4.22
CA LEU A 130 -17.10 3.93 3.82
C LEU A 130 -17.25 3.02 5.05
N HIS A 131 -16.52 3.28 6.14
CA HIS A 131 -16.67 2.53 7.38
C HIS A 131 -18.07 2.68 8.02
N GLN A 132 -18.65 3.88 7.98
CA GLN A 132 -20.01 4.10 8.47
C GLN A 132 -21.06 3.33 7.65
N ARG A 133 -20.92 3.33 6.33
CA ARG A 133 -21.81 2.55 5.45
C ARG A 133 -21.69 1.07 5.68
N GLU A 134 -20.46 0.56 5.87
CA GLU A 134 -20.20 -0.84 6.16
C GLU A 134 -20.91 -1.29 7.44
N ASN A 135 -20.87 -0.47 8.50
CA ASN A 135 -21.58 -0.75 9.75
C ASN A 135 -23.11 -0.64 9.63
N GLN A 136 -23.63 0.10 8.65
CA GLN A 136 -25.06 0.24 8.40
C GLN A 136 -25.65 -0.89 7.57
N VAL A 137 -24.85 -1.54 6.70
CA VAL A 137 -25.30 -2.66 5.85
C VAL A 137 -25.69 -3.90 6.67
N GLU A 138 -25.18 -4.04 7.92
CA GLU A 138 -25.62 -5.09 8.83
C GLU A 138 -27.07 -4.88 9.36
N ASP A 139 -27.59 -3.62 9.32
CA ASP A 139 -28.85 -3.24 9.95
C ASP A 139 -29.99 -2.87 8.96
N ASP A 140 -29.72 -2.63 7.67
CA ASP A 140 -30.76 -2.09 6.76
C ASP A 140 -30.63 -2.59 5.31
N GLU A 141 -31.70 -3.24 4.80
CA GLU A 141 -31.79 -3.74 3.39
C GLU A 141 -31.86 -2.61 2.32
N ALA A 142 -31.80 -1.34 2.71
CA ALA A 142 -32.08 -0.17 1.88
C ALA A 142 -30.88 0.72 1.53
N VAL A 143 -29.65 0.25 1.70
CA VAL A 143 -28.46 1.08 1.37
C VAL A 143 -28.15 0.98 -0.13
N ASP A 144 -28.05 2.16 -0.76
CA ASP A 144 -27.76 2.36 -2.19
C ASP A 144 -26.52 1.56 -2.65
N PRO A 145 -26.63 0.67 -3.64
CA PRO A 145 -25.61 -0.32 -3.98
C PRO A 145 -24.45 0.29 -4.80
N VAL A 146 -23.66 1.18 -4.25
CA VAL A 146 -22.52 1.74 -4.97
C VAL A 146 -21.21 1.07 -4.56
N ASN A 147 -20.78 0.10 -5.36
CA ASN A 147 -19.39 -0.37 -5.49
C ASN A 147 -18.70 -0.98 -4.25
N GLU A 148 -19.42 -1.62 -3.34
CA GLU A 148 -18.83 -2.35 -2.24
C GLU A 148 -18.78 -3.86 -2.48
N LEU A 149 -17.72 -4.54 -2.05
CA LEU A 149 -17.58 -5.99 -2.19
C LEU A 149 -18.75 -6.74 -1.55
N THR A 150 -19.22 -6.27 -0.39
CA THR A 150 -20.38 -6.83 0.32
C THR A 150 -21.63 -6.79 -0.52
N THR A 151 -21.94 -5.65 -1.14
CA THR A 151 -23.10 -5.48 -2.03
C THR A 151 -22.99 -6.39 -3.24
N ALA A 152 -21.81 -6.45 -3.88
CA ALA A 152 -21.58 -7.33 -5.02
C ALA A 152 -21.77 -8.81 -4.64
N TYR A 153 -21.34 -9.22 -3.45
CA TYR A 153 -21.55 -10.57 -2.95
C TYR A 153 -23.05 -10.88 -2.71
N HIS A 154 -23.79 -9.98 -2.06
CA HIS A 154 -25.24 -10.15 -1.87
C HIS A 154 -26.01 -10.18 -3.18
N GLN A 155 -25.62 -9.35 -4.15
CA GLN A 155 -26.20 -9.41 -5.50
C GLN A 155 -25.93 -10.77 -6.16
N LEU A 156 -24.68 -11.27 -6.07
CA LEU A 156 -24.30 -12.58 -6.59
C LEU A 156 -25.14 -13.72 -5.95
N LEU A 157 -25.34 -13.66 -4.63
CA LEU A 157 -26.18 -14.61 -3.91
C LEU A 157 -27.65 -14.57 -4.39
N THR A 158 -28.18 -13.37 -4.58
CA THR A 158 -29.58 -13.17 -5.02
C THR A 158 -29.79 -13.67 -6.43
N GLU A 159 -28.87 -13.40 -7.36
CA GLU A 159 -29.00 -13.74 -8.78
C GLU A 159 -28.70 -15.23 -9.06
N MET A 160 -27.72 -15.81 -8.36
CA MET A 160 -27.22 -17.16 -8.68
C MET A 160 -27.50 -18.22 -7.62
N GLY A 161 -27.83 -17.81 -6.41
CA GLY A 161 -27.93 -18.66 -5.24
C GLY A 161 -26.59 -19.08 -4.65
N PRO A 162 -26.55 -19.53 -3.37
CA PRO A 162 -25.31 -19.71 -2.59
C PRO A 162 -24.34 -20.72 -3.20
N ALA A 163 -24.81 -21.83 -3.77
CA ALA A 163 -23.94 -22.87 -4.32
C ALA A 163 -23.18 -22.40 -5.57
N LYS A 164 -23.84 -21.65 -6.45
CA LYS A 164 -23.19 -21.10 -7.67
C LYS A 164 -22.27 -19.93 -7.31
N ALA A 165 -22.69 -19.05 -6.39
CA ALA A 165 -21.89 -17.96 -5.90
C ALA A 165 -20.57 -18.47 -5.30
N LYS A 166 -20.63 -19.49 -4.45
CA LYS A 166 -19.43 -20.15 -3.90
C LYS A 166 -18.52 -20.72 -4.99
N ALA A 167 -19.08 -21.48 -5.95
CA ALA A 167 -18.30 -22.07 -7.04
C ALA A 167 -17.65 -21.01 -7.96
N LEU A 168 -18.20 -19.79 -8.02
CA LEU A 168 -17.61 -18.67 -8.75
C LEU A 168 -16.47 -18.06 -7.93
N LEU A 169 -16.66 -17.85 -6.63
CA LEU A 169 -15.61 -17.32 -5.75
C LEU A 169 -14.38 -18.23 -5.65
N GLU A 170 -14.58 -19.55 -5.71
CA GLU A 170 -13.47 -20.52 -5.77
C GLU A 170 -12.57 -20.37 -7.02
N LYS A 171 -13.08 -19.68 -8.06
CA LYS A 171 -12.37 -19.42 -9.32
C LYS A 171 -11.98 -17.96 -9.51
N LEU A 172 -12.17 -17.16 -8.46
CA LEU A 172 -11.83 -15.74 -8.51
C LEU A 172 -10.33 -15.57 -8.66
N GLU A 173 -9.93 -14.76 -9.64
CA GLU A 173 -8.55 -14.31 -9.85
C GLU A 173 -8.56 -12.80 -10.12
N PHE A 174 -7.69 -12.08 -9.48
CA PHE A 174 -7.54 -10.64 -9.64
C PHE A 174 -6.06 -10.26 -9.78
N HIS A 175 -5.69 -9.78 -10.97
CA HIS A 175 -4.31 -9.46 -11.36
C HIS A 175 -4.12 -7.95 -11.56
N PRO A 176 -4.04 -7.14 -10.49
CA PRO A 176 -3.75 -5.72 -10.62
C PRO A 176 -2.28 -5.48 -10.96
N VAL A 177 -2.01 -4.60 -11.92
CA VAL A 177 -0.65 -4.27 -12.34
C VAL A 177 -0.26 -2.90 -11.80
N PHE A 178 0.71 -2.88 -10.89
CA PHE A 178 1.24 -1.67 -10.30
C PHE A 178 2.29 -1.03 -11.21
N THR A 179 2.15 0.29 -11.40
CA THR A 179 3.05 1.08 -12.23
C THR A 179 3.62 2.25 -11.45
N ALA A 180 4.82 2.70 -11.81
CA ALA A 180 5.31 3.98 -11.36
C ALA A 180 4.87 5.07 -12.36
N HIS A 181 4.36 6.19 -11.86
CA HIS A 181 4.12 7.37 -12.67
C HIS A 181 5.36 8.27 -12.65
N PRO A 182 6.14 8.33 -13.75
CA PRO A 182 7.37 9.14 -13.78
C PRO A 182 7.10 10.64 -13.67
N THR A 183 5.84 11.06 -13.79
CA THR A 183 5.38 12.44 -13.58
C THR A 183 5.07 12.77 -12.11
N GLU A 184 4.94 11.79 -11.24
CA GLU A 184 4.85 12.00 -9.81
C GLU A 184 6.23 12.34 -9.23
N ALA A 185 6.57 13.63 -9.31
CA ALA A 185 7.83 14.15 -8.75
C ALA A 185 7.79 14.29 -7.22
N ARG A 186 6.78 13.69 -6.54
CA ARG A 186 6.64 13.76 -5.09
C ARG A 186 7.78 13.00 -4.41
N ARG A 187 8.39 13.62 -3.42
CA ARG A 187 9.44 12.97 -2.64
C ARG A 187 8.83 11.99 -1.64
N LYS A 188 9.43 10.81 -1.47
CA LYS A 188 9.06 9.83 -0.42
C LYS A 188 8.97 10.46 0.98
N ALA A 189 9.85 11.45 1.28
CA ALA A 189 9.80 12.18 2.54
C ALA A 189 8.48 12.96 2.73
N VAL A 190 7.88 13.49 1.65
CA VAL A 190 6.59 14.17 1.68
C VAL A 190 5.46 13.16 1.90
N GLU A 191 5.48 12.03 1.19
CA GLU A 191 4.49 10.94 1.34
C GLU A 191 4.50 10.36 2.76
N GLY A 192 5.69 10.10 3.31
CA GLY A 192 5.82 9.62 4.68
C GLY A 192 5.24 10.59 5.72
N LYS A 193 5.39 11.91 5.50
CA LYS A 193 4.80 12.92 6.39
C LYS A 193 3.28 13.01 6.24
N ILE A 194 2.76 12.97 5.01
CA ILE A 194 1.31 12.97 4.76
C ILE A 194 0.66 11.77 5.44
N ARG A 195 1.23 10.57 5.29
CA ARG A 195 0.76 9.35 5.95
C ARG A 195 0.78 9.50 7.47
N ARG A 196 1.89 10.03 8.03
CA ARG A 196 2.00 10.24 9.48
C ARG A 196 0.96 11.22 10.00
N ILE A 197 0.68 12.28 9.26
CA ILE A 197 -0.40 13.24 9.59
C ILE A 197 -1.76 12.54 9.54
N ALA A 198 -2.03 11.69 8.53
CA ALA A 198 -3.26 10.90 8.44
C ALA A 198 -3.49 10.03 9.68
N GLU A 199 -2.45 9.28 10.10
CA GLU A 199 -2.49 8.44 11.30
C GLU A 199 -2.81 9.27 12.55
N LEU A 200 -2.14 10.42 12.72
CA LEU A 200 -2.34 11.31 13.85
C LEU A 200 -3.73 11.95 13.86
N LEU A 201 -4.31 12.29 12.70
CA LEU A 201 -5.68 12.80 12.61
C LEU A 201 -6.70 11.72 13.03
N GLU A 202 -6.50 10.48 12.60
CA GLU A 202 -7.37 9.38 12.99
C GLU A 202 -7.24 9.05 14.49
N GLU A 203 -6.01 9.03 15.03
CA GLU A 203 -5.77 8.90 16.48
C GLU A 203 -6.45 10.03 17.26
N ASN A 204 -6.41 11.28 16.74
CA ASN A 204 -6.98 12.46 17.40
C ASN A 204 -8.49 12.36 17.66
N LYS A 205 -9.22 11.62 16.82
CA LYS A 205 -10.67 11.40 16.96
C LYS A 205 -11.01 10.55 18.20
N ARG A 206 -10.09 9.70 18.63
CA ARG A 206 -10.27 8.73 19.73
C ARG A 206 -9.65 9.18 21.04
N LEU A 207 -8.71 10.13 21.01
CA LEU A 207 -7.94 10.58 22.14
C LEU A 207 -8.66 11.70 22.94
N GLY A 208 -8.38 11.76 24.25
CA GLY A 208 -8.86 12.81 25.16
C GLY A 208 -7.77 13.30 26.11
N GLY A 209 -8.02 14.39 26.82
CA GLY A 209 -7.15 14.89 27.91
C GLY A 209 -5.71 15.18 27.47
N SER A 210 -4.74 14.65 28.23
CA SER A 210 -3.30 14.83 27.99
C SER A 210 -2.83 14.18 26.69
N ASP A 211 -3.37 13.01 26.32
CA ASP A 211 -2.95 12.26 25.17
C ASP A 211 -3.35 12.98 23.87
N LYS A 212 -4.53 13.61 23.87
CA LYS A 212 -4.94 14.47 22.76
C LYS A 212 -4.02 15.68 22.59
N LYS A 213 -3.60 16.31 23.70
CA LYS A 213 -2.65 17.42 23.64
C LYS A 213 -1.29 17.00 23.08
N GLU A 214 -0.82 15.82 23.46
CA GLU A 214 0.44 15.27 22.93
C GLU A 214 0.31 14.94 21.45
N ASN A 215 -0.80 14.34 21.01
CA ASN A 215 -1.06 14.07 19.63
C ASN A 215 -1.09 15.36 18.77
N VAL A 216 -1.73 16.42 19.26
CA VAL A 216 -1.73 17.73 18.59
C VAL A 216 -0.31 18.31 18.48
N ARG A 217 0.56 18.16 19.50
CA ARG A 217 1.97 18.58 19.37
C ARG A 217 2.71 17.81 18.28
N ARG A 218 2.42 16.52 18.12
CA ARG A 218 2.98 15.71 17.03
C ARG A 218 2.48 16.18 15.66
N LEU A 219 1.19 16.55 15.55
CA LEU A 219 0.64 17.16 14.34
C LEU A 219 1.36 18.47 13.99
N TYR A 220 1.60 19.35 14.95
CA TYR A 220 2.40 20.57 14.74
C TYR A 220 3.78 20.25 14.19
N ASN A 221 4.48 19.29 14.79
CA ASN A 221 5.82 18.86 14.35
C ASN A 221 5.81 18.32 12.90
N GLU A 222 4.82 17.49 12.55
CA GLU A 222 4.76 16.90 11.22
C GLU A 222 4.37 17.91 10.14
N ILE A 223 3.44 18.84 10.45
CA ILE A 223 3.02 19.89 9.51
C ILE A 223 4.13 20.94 9.33
N ASP A 224 4.83 21.36 10.39
CA ASP A 224 5.99 22.25 10.28
C ASP A 224 7.09 21.59 9.43
N ALA A 225 7.40 20.32 9.69
CA ALA A 225 8.37 19.59 8.93
C ALA A 225 7.94 19.38 7.46
N LEU A 226 6.64 19.19 7.18
CA LEU A 226 6.11 19.08 5.82
C LEU A 226 6.30 20.41 5.07
N PHE A 227 5.95 21.56 5.68
CA PHE A 227 6.18 22.90 5.11
C PHE A 227 7.66 23.15 4.79
N ARG A 228 8.57 22.75 5.69
CA ARG A 228 10.03 22.90 5.49
C ARG A 228 10.64 21.90 4.52
N THR A 229 9.93 20.82 4.19
CA THR A 229 10.41 19.80 3.25
C THR A 229 10.23 20.26 1.81
N SER A 230 11.29 20.16 0.99
CA SER A 230 11.18 20.44 -0.45
C SER A 230 10.17 19.49 -1.10
N PRO A 231 9.12 19.98 -1.79
CA PRO A 231 8.09 19.13 -2.39
C PRO A 231 8.58 18.36 -3.63
N ILE A 232 9.62 18.86 -4.31
CA ILE A 232 10.06 18.36 -5.61
C ILE A 232 11.36 17.56 -5.45
N ALA A 233 11.42 16.39 -6.10
CA ALA A 233 12.65 15.63 -6.26
C ALA A 233 13.56 16.33 -7.31
N LEU A 234 14.83 16.55 -6.96
CA LEU A 234 15.79 17.21 -7.84
C LEU A 234 16.30 16.30 -8.97
N LYS A 235 16.08 14.98 -8.85
CA LYS A 235 16.58 13.98 -9.79
C LYS A 235 15.45 13.02 -10.13
N LYS A 236 15.32 12.71 -11.43
CA LYS A 236 14.42 11.66 -11.88
C LYS A 236 14.89 10.31 -11.32
N PRO A 237 13.99 9.49 -10.71
CA PRO A 237 14.35 8.19 -10.18
C PRO A 237 14.83 7.25 -11.31
N THR A 238 15.74 6.36 -10.97
CA THR A 238 16.11 5.22 -11.81
C THR A 238 15.04 4.12 -11.70
N PRO A 239 14.92 3.19 -12.67
CA PRO A 239 13.94 2.08 -12.56
C PRO A 239 14.11 1.23 -11.30
N VAL A 240 15.33 1.15 -10.74
CA VAL A 240 15.56 0.44 -9.46
C VAL A 240 15.06 1.23 -8.26
N GLU A 241 15.14 2.58 -8.30
CA GLU A 241 14.56 3.47 -7.30
C GLU A 241 13.02 3.55 -7.41
N GLU A 242 12.46 3.43 -8.62
CA GLU A 242 11.02 3.34 -8.85
C GLU A 242 10.42 2.08 -8.18
N ALA A 243 11.18 0.98 -8.12
CA ALA A 243 10.77 -0.23 -7.41
C ALA A 243 10.51 0.02 -5.91
N ASP A 244 11.17 1.01 -5.29
CA ASP A 244 10.93 1.36 -3.89
C ASP A 244 9.50 1.85 -3.62
N THR A 245 8.82 2.39 -4.63
CA THR A 245 7.40 2.79 -4.52
C THR A 245 6.50 1.57 -4.33
N ILE A 246 6.77 0.48 -5.06
CA ILE A 246 6.01 -0.77 -4.89
C ILE A 246 6.29 -1.39 -3.53
N LEU A 247 7.55 -1.36 -3.06
CA LEU A 247 7.90 -1.85 -1.72
C LEU A 247 7.16 -1.05 -0.63
N ASP A 248 7.06 0.27 -0.77
CA ASP A 248 6.33 1.10 0.19
C ASP A 248 4.82 0.77 0.21
N ILE A 249 4.20 0.51 -0.96
CA ILE A 249 2.80 0.08 -1.05
C ILE A 249 2.62 -1.32 -0.44
N PHE A 250 3.55 -2.23 -0.72
CA PHE A 250 3.56 -3.57 -0.16
C PHE A 250 3.60 -3.52 1.37
N ASP A 251 4.60 -2.84 1.95
CA ASP A 251 4.81 -2.78 3.41
C ASP A 251 3.66 -2.11 4.14
N ASN A 252 3.20 -0.97 3.61
CA ASN A 252 2.23 -0.14 4.32
C ASN A 252 0.78 -0.55 4.09
N THR A 253 0.50 -1.36 3.06
CA THR A 253 -0.89 -1.67 2.67
C THR A 253 -1.08 -3.13 2.33
N LEU A 254 -0.45 -3.65 1.27
CA LEU A 254 -0.87 -4.92 0.67
C LEU A 254 -0.62 -6.11 1.61
N PHE A 255 0.57 -6.21 2.19
CA PHE A 255 0.98 -7.36 2.98
C PHE A 255 0.07 -7.64 4.18
N THR A 256 -0.46 -6.59 4.79
CA THR A 256 -1.34 -6.70 5.97
C THR A 256 -2.84 -6.62 5.64
N THR A 257 -3.21 -6.00 4.51
CA THR A 257 -4.62 -5.74 4.17
C THR A 257 -5.22 -6.89 3.35
N ILE A 258 -4.46 -7.51 2.46
CA ILE A 258 -4.97 -8.59 1.61
C ILE A 258 -5.52 -9.78 2.44
N PRO A 259 -4.84 -10.28 3.49
CA PRO A 259 -5.42 -11.32 4.35
C PRO A 259 -6.76 -10.90 4.99
N LYS A 260 -6.92 -9.62 5.37
CA LYS A 260 -8.20 -9.11 5.92
C LYS A 260 -9.34 -9.17 4.89
N VAL A 261 -9.03 -8.92 3.62
CA VAL A 261 -10.01 -9.09 2.53
C VAL A 261 -10.43 -10.56 2.42
N TYR A 262 -9.49 -11.50 2.48
CA TYR A 262 -9.79 -12.93 2.44
C TYR A 262 -10.61 -13.38 3.66
N HIS A 263 -10.32 -12.84 4.85
CA HIS A 263 -11.15 -13.09 6.04
C HIS A 263 -12.59 -12.66 5.81
N ARG A 264 -12.83 -11.47 5.25
CA ARG A 264 -14.18 -10.98 4.94
C ARG A 264 -14.94 -11.94 4.03
N PHE A 265 -14.31 -12.47 2.99
CA PHE A 265 -14.91 -13.51 2.13
C PHE A 265 -15.22 -14.80 2.92
N ASN A 266 -14.37 -15.19 3.86
CA ASN A 266 -14.64 -16.35 4.72
C ASN A 266 -15.75 -16.09 5.71
N ASP A 267 -15.91 -14.87 6.23
CA ASP A 267 -17.04 -14.49 7.09
C ASP A 267 -18.35 -14.65 6.32
N TRP A 268 -18.43 -14.27 5.07
CA TRP A 268 -19.60 -14.51 4.22
C TRP A 268 -19.83 -15.99 3.90
N LEU A 269 -18.79 -16.77 3.68
CA LEU A 269 -18.89 -18.18 3.28
C LEU A 269 -19.16 -19.11 4.47
N LEU A 270 -18.65 -18.80 5.66
CA LEU A 270 -18.65 -19.66 6.84
C LEU A 270 -19.53 -19.13 7.98
N GLY A 271 -19.89 -17.84 7.99
CA GLY A 271 -20.64 -17.22 9.06
C GLY A 271 -19.96 -17.40 10.42
N ASP A 272 -20.70 -17.82 11.45
CA ASP A 272 -20.19 -18.04 12.81
C ASP A 272 -19.04 -19.06 12.92
N LYS A 273 -18.78 -19.81 11.86
CA LYS A 273 -17.70 -20.79 11.80
C LYS A 273 -16.38 -20.21 11.27
N ALA A 274 -16.38 -18.97 10.78
CA ALA A 274 -15.18 -18.29 10.36
C ALA A 274 -14.13 -18.25 11.50
N GLY A 275 -12.87 -18.54 11.17
CA GLY A 275 -11.81 -18.71 12.16
C GLY A 275 -11.87 -19.98 13.02
N LEU A 276 -12.86 -20.85 12.83
CA LEU A 276 -13.02 -22.14 13.52
C LEU A 276 -13.03 -23.34 12.57
N GLU A 277 -13.27 -23.11 11.30
CA GLU A 277 -13.19 -24.12 10.23
C GLU A 277 -12.16 -23.67 9.20
N GLN A 278 -11.70 -24.64 8.39
CA GLN A 278 -10.72 -24.36 7.32
C GLN A 278 -11.30 -23.30 6.38
N PRO A 279 -10.53 -22.22 6.08
CA PRO A 279 -10.95 -21.20 5.14
C PRO A 279 -11.30 -21.75 3.76
N GLN A 280 -12.30 -21.15 3.13
CA GLN A 280 -12.80 -21.54 1.82
C GLN A 280 -12.45 -20.51 0.74
N CYS A 281 -12.06 -19.29 1.13
CA CYS A 281 -11.60 -18.27 0.19
C CYS A 281 -10.19 -18.61 -0.31
N PRO A 282 -9.97 -18.74 -1.63
CA PRO A 282 -8.64 -18.88 -2.18
C PRO A 282 -7.85 -17.58 -2.08
N ALA A 283 -6.52 -17.66 -2.20
CA ALA A 283 -5.68 -16.49 -2.41
C ALA A 283 -5.84 -16.07 -3.89
N PHE A 284 -6.73 -15.12 -4.15
CA PHE A 284 -7.13 -14.72 -5.50
C PHE A 284 -6.44 -13.45 -6.02
N PHE A 285 -5.68 -12.78 -5.19
CA PHE A 285 -4.98 -11.55 -5.54
C PHE A 285 -3.56 -11.85 -6.02
N HIS A 286 -3.24 -11.51 -7.26
CA HIS A 286 -1.95 -11.75 -7.90
C HIS A 286 -1.37 -10.42 -8.39
N PRO A 287 -0.54 -9.73 -7.59
CA PRO A 287 -0.02 -8.42 -7.96
C PRO A 287 1.00 -8.52 -9.08
N GLY A 288 0.86 -7.67 -10.08
CA GLY A 288 1.81 -7.52 -11.18
C GLY A 288 2.52 -6.17 -11.17
N SER A 289 3.63 -6.04 -11.91
CA SER A 289 4.31 -4.75 -12.10
C SER A 289 5.09 -4.70 -13.42
N TRP A 290 5.15 -3.50 -14.02
CA TRP A 290 6.03 -3.22 -15.17
C TRP A 290 7.37 -2.62 -14.76
N ILE A 291 7.54 -2.26 -13.49
CA ILE A 291 8.74 -1.56 -13.02
C ILE A 291 9.96 -2.45 -13.21
N GLY A 292 10.96 -1.91 -13.91
CA GLY A 292 12.19 -2.63 -14.23
C GLY A 292 12.05 -3.72 -15.30
N SER A 293 10.88 -3.84 -15.96
CA SER A 293 10.60 -4.86 -16.99
C SER A 293 9.98 -4.31 -18.28
N ASP A 294 9.40 -3.12 -18.26
CA ASP A 294 8.91 -2.43 -19.46
C ASP A 294 10.02 -1.64 -20.13
N ARG A 295 10.38 -2.06 -21.35
CA ARG A 295 11.44 -1.47 -22.17
C ARG A 295 10.92 -0.52 -23.25
N ASP A 296 9.59 -0.47 -23.43
CA ASP A 296 8.99 0.37 -24.48
C ASP A 296 9.22 1.86 -24.18
N GLY A 297 10.06 2.48 -25.03
CA GLY A 297 10.44 3.88 -24.87
C GLY A 297 11.38 4.21 -23.71
N ASN A 298 11.85 3.22 -22.93
CA ASN A 298 12.75 3.44 -21.80
C ASN A 298 14.10 2.70 -21.95
N PRO A 299 15.15 3.38 -22.48
CA PRO A 299 16.45 2.76 -22.67
C PRO A 299 17.19 2.40 -21.36
N ASN A 300 16.71 2.90 -20.21
CA ASN A 300 17.31 2.61 -18.91
C ASN A 300 16.87 1.25 -18.34
N VAL A 301 15.82 0.63 -18.91
CA VAL A 301 15.39 -0.71 -18.53
C VAL A 301 16.14 -1.75 -19.33
N THR A 302 17.20 -2.29 -18.75
CA THR A 302 18.07 -3.31 -19.35
C THR A 302 17.87 -4.67 -18.66
N ALA A 303 18.39 -5.74 -19.27
CA ALA A 303 18.42 -7.09 -18.68
C ALA A 303 19.06 -7.10 -17.26
N LYS A 304 20.10 -6.27 -17.07
CA LYS A 304 20.74 -6.09 -15.75
C LYS A 304 19.79 -5.45 -14.73
N VAL A 305 19.10 -4.39 -15.13
CA VAL A 305 18.13 -3.68 -14.28
C VAL A 305 16.98 -4.61 -13.91
N SER A 306 16.44 -5.38 -14.84
CA SER A 306 15.38 -6.34 -14.56
C SER A 306 15.78 -7.38 -13.52
N ARG A 307 17.00 -7.92 -13.60
CA ARG A 307 17.53 -8.84 -12.56
C ARG A 307 17.67 -8.16 -11.20
N GLN A 308 18.11 -6.90 -11.17
CA GLN A 308 18.25 -6.14 -9.92
C GLN A 308 16.89 -5.88 -9.26
N VAL A 309 15.88 -5.48 -10.04
CA VAL A 309 14.53 -5.23 -9.54
C VAL A 309 13.87 -6.52 -9.07
N ALA A 310 13.92 -7.60 -9.86
CA ALA A 310 13.38 -8.90 -9.47
C ALA A 310 14.03 -9.43 -8.18
N ARG A 311 15.36 -9.28 -8.05
CA ARG A 311 16.06 -9.65 -6.81
C ARG A 311 15.59 -8.79 -5.63
N LYS A 312 15.43 -7.49 -5.84
CA LYS A 312 15.00 -6.56 -4.79
C LYS A 312 13.62 -6.91 -4.26
N PHE A 313 12.66 -7.21 -5.15
CA PHE A 313 11.33 -7.67 -4.77
C PHE A 313 11.37 -9.00 -4.01
N SER A 314 12.12 -9.96 -4.51
CA SER A 314 12.26 -11.28 -3.89
C SER A 314 12.91 -11.21 -2.50
N ASP A 315 14.06 -10.57 -2.37
CA ASP A 315 14.76 -10.46 -1.09
C ASP A 315 13.89 -9.73 -0.04
N HIS A 316 13.07 -8.76 -0.49
CA HIS A 316 12.15 -8.00 0.37
C HIS A 316 10.98 -8.84 0.87
N VAL A 317 10.24 -9.53 -0.03
CA VAL A 317 9.07 -10.33 0.37
C VAL A 317 9.48 -11.51 1.25
N ILE A 318 10.61 -12.16 0.96
CA ILE A 318 11.10 -13.25 1.81
C ILE A 318 11.46 -12.73 3.20
N GLY A 319 12.03 -11.51 3.31
CA GLY A 319 12.28 -10.85 4.59
C GLY A 319 10.99 -10.54 5.36
N ALA A 320 9.95 -10.08 4.68
CA ALA A 320 8.64 -9.85 5.27
C ALA A 320 7.98 -11.17 5.76
N LEU A 321 8.06 -12.24 4.97
CA LEU A 321 7.60 -13.57 5.36
C LEU A 321 8.43 -14.15 6.52
N GLU A 322 9.74 -13.90 6.58
CA GLU A 322 10.60 -14.29 7.72
C GLU A 322 10.06 -13.65 9.02
N GLU A 323 9.87 -12.34 9.04
CA GLU A 323 9.43 -11.62 10.25
C GLU A 323 7.99 -12.01 10.63
N ALA A 324 7.10 -12.18 9.66
CA ALA A 324 5.74 -12.67 9.91
C ALA A 324 5.75 -14.08 10.51
N THR A 325 6.55 -15.00 9.93
CA THR A 325 6.73 -16.37 10.44
C THR A 325 7.28 -16.38 11.87
N ARG A 326 8.27 -15.54 12.12
CA ARG A 326 8.88 -15.37 13.45
C ARG A 326 7.88 -14.82 14.46
N THR A 327 7.06 -13.87 14.06
CA THR A 327 6.01 -13.27 14.88
C THR A 327 4.92 -14.28 15.23
N VAL A 328 4.42 -15.02 14.24
CA VAL A 328 3.46 -16.11 14.48
C VAL A 328 4.09 -17.16 15.41
N GLY A 329 5.32 -17.59 15.12
CA GLY A 329 6.02 -18.56 15.94
C GLY A 329 6.21 -18.11 17.39
N ARG A 330 6.58 -16.86 17.64
CA ARG A 330 6.70 -16.32 19.02
C ARG A 330 5.40 -16.35 19.79
N ASN A 331 4.27 -16.25 19.12
CA ASN A 331 2.93 -16.26 19.73
C ASN A 331 2.37 -17.66 19.98
N LEU A 332 2.96 -18.70 19.39
CA LEU A 332 2.57 -20.11 19.60
C LEU A 332 3.19 -20.66 20.88
N THR A 333 2.78 -20.11 22.03
CA THR A 333 3.31 -20.47 23.37
C THR A 333 2.58 -21.63 24.04
N MET A 334 1.75 -22.38 23.29
CA MET A 334 0.98 -23.50 23.81
C MET A 334 1.86 -24.71 24.09
N GLU A 335 1.76 -25.25 25.29
CA GLU A 335 2.49 -26.43 25.71
C GLU A 335 1.91 -27.72 25.11
N SER A 336 2.76 -28.73 24.90
CA SER A 336 2.40 -30.02 24.32
C SER A 336 1.37 -30.81 25.15
N GLU A 337 1.17 -30.47 26.43
CA GLU A 337 0.16 -31.08 27.27
C GLU A 337 -1.26 -30.63 26.88
N THR A 338 -1.42 -29.37 26.52
CA THR A 338 -2.71 -28.77 26.11
C THR A 338 -2.93 -28.79 24.63
N THR A 339 -1.83 -28.77 23.86
CA THR A 339 -1.82 -28.72 22.38
C THR A 339 -0.81 -29.73 21.85
N PRO A 340 -1.16 -31.02 21.86
CA PRO A 340 -0.25 -32.08 21.43
C PRO A 340 0.07 -31.97 19.94
N ALA A 341 1.35 -32.12 19.62
CA ALA A 341 1.82 -32.10 18.24
C ALA A 341 1.40 -33.36 17.47
N SER A 342 0.92 -33.18 16.24
CA SER A 342 0.59 -34.29 15.34
C SER A 342 1.83 -35.12 14.96
N ALA A 343 1.60 -36.30 14.36
CA ALA A 343 2.68 -37.12 13.83
C ALA A 343 3.44 -36.42 12.69
N GLU A 344 2.72 -35.71 11.82
CA GLU A 344 3.32 -34.93 10.73
C GLU A 344 4.23 -33.82 11.25
N LEU A 345 3.81 -33.06 12.26
CA LEU A 345 4.64 -32.01 12.86
C LEU A 345 5.90 -32.59 13.51
N LYS A 346 5.80 -33.73 14.18
CA LYS A 346 6.96 -34.42 14.75
C LYS A 346 7.93 -34.89 13.66
N SER A 347 7.41 -35.38 12.52
CA SER A 347 8.21 -35.76 11.38
C SER A 347 8.94 -34.54 10.75
N LEU A 348 8.22 -33.40 10.59
CA LEU A 348 8.80 -32.15 10.13
C LEU A 348 9.92 -31.67 11.05
N TRP A 349 9.72 -31.72 12.37
CA TRP A 349 10.74 -31.38 13.36
C TRP A 349 11.97 -32.28 13.26
N SER A 350 11.77 -33.61 13.08
CA SER A 350 12.88 -34.57 12.91
C SER A 350 13.68 -34.27 11.64
N HIS A 351 12.98 -33.94 10.53
CA HIS A 351 13.62 -33.55 9.28
C HIS A 351 14.43 -32.24 9.44
N GLN A 352 13.88 -31.23 10.12
CA GLN A 352 14.59 -29.98 10.40
C GLN A 352 15.87 -30.21 11.25
N LYS A 353 15.85 -31.18 12.18
CA LYS A 353 17.05 -31.57 12.94
C LYS A 353 18.10 -32.26 12.08
N GLU A 354 17.68 -33.09 11.16
CA GLU A 354 18.59 -33.77 10.23
C GLU A 354 19.27 -32.77 9.27
N MET A 355 18.57 -31.69 8.88
CA MET A 355 19.14 -30.62 8.06
C MET A 355 20.28 -29.88 8.78
N SER A 356 20.10 -29.53 10.05
CA SER A 356 21.11 -28.82 10.81
C SER A 356 20.83 -28.81 12.33
N GLU A 357 21.69 -29.45 13.12
CA GLU A 357 21.63 -29.35 14.59
C GLU A 357 21.74 -27.89 15.06
N ARG A 358 22.58 -27.08 14.41
CA ARG A 358 22.80 -25.67 14.75
C ARG A 358 21.54 -24.82 14.66
N LEU A 359 20.62 -25.12 13.71
CA LEU A 359 19.33 -24.45 13.58
C LEU A 359 18.37 -24.83 14.71
N THR A 360 18.37 -26.10 15.07
CA THR A 360 17.40 -26.66 16.00
C THR A 360 17.84 -26.50 17.45
N ASP A 361 19.12 -26.47 17.77
CA ASP A 361 19.62 -26.26 19.14
C ASP A 361 19.15 -24.92 19.72
N LYS A 362 19.17 -23.86 18.91
CA LYS A 362 18.73 -22.54 19.31
C LYS A 362 17.21 -22.49 19.56
N ALA A 363 16.43 -23.18 18.74
CA ALA A 363 14.97 -23.30 18.90
C ALA A 363 14.61 -24.25 20.07
N ALA A 364 15.33 -25.36 20.24
CA ALA A 364 15.13 -26.30 21.34
C ALA A 364 15.44 -25.70 22.73
N LEU A 365 16.43 -24.82 22.83
CA LEU A 365 16.76 -24.09 24.08
C LEU A 365 15.62 -23.16 24.51
N ILE A 366 14.84 -22.64 23.56
CA ILE A 366 13.75 -21.70 23.84
C ILE A 366 12.48 -22.47 24.26
N SER A 367 12.30 -23.73 23.79
CA SER A 367 11.01 -24.39 23.96
C SER A 367 11.06 -25.92 23.80
N THR A 368 11.50 -26.63 24.83
CA THR A 368 11.43 -28.11 24.86
C THR A 368 10.00 -28.66 24.90
N LYS A 369 9.00 -27.84 25.26
CA LYS A 369 7.60 -28.24 25.39
C LYS A 369 6.65 -27.61 24.36
N GLU A 370 7.11 -26.64 23.58
CA GLU A 370 6.32 -25.85 22.61
C GLU A 370 6.75 -26.19 21.17
N LEU A 371 6.43 -27.39 20.70
CA LEU A 371 6.95 -27.89 19.44
C LEU A 371 6.51 -27.08 18.22
N HIS A 372 5.25 -26.60 18.19
CA HIS A 372 4.75 -25.72 17.12
C HIS A 372 5.58 -24.45 16.99
N ARG A 373 5.93 -23.83 18.13
CA ARG A 373 6.81 -22.67 18.17
C ARG A 373 8.22 -22.97 17.65
N ALA A 374 8.80 -24.07 18.10
CA ALA A 374 10.15 -24.46 17.71
C ALA A 374 10.24 -24.67 16.18
N VAL A 375 9.29 -25.39 15.59
CA VAL A 375 9.20 -25.59 14.12
C VAL A 375 9.10 -24.27 13.38
N MET A 376 8.20 -23.37 13.79
CA MET A 376 8.03 -22.06 13.15
C MET A 376 9.28 -21.18 13.21
N LEU A 377 10.02 -21.18 14.32
CA LEU A 377 11.25 -20.42 14.45
C LEU A 377 12.36 -20.93 13.52
N VAL A 378 12.42 -22.25 13.32
CA VAL A 378 13.34 -22.86 12.33
C VAL A 378 12.91 -22.49 10.92
N MET A 379 11.60 -22.50 10.61
CA MET A 379 11.09 -22.06 9.30
C MET A 379 11.46 -20.60 9.00
N ALA A 380 11.36 -19.71 10.00
CA ALA A 380 11.79 -18.32 9.86
C ALA A 380 13.31 -18.22 9.57
N ASP A 381 14.14 -19.02 10.27
CA ASP A 381 15.58 -19.04 9.99
C ASP A 381 15.88 -19.60 8.57
N ARG A 382 15.12 -20.60 8.09
CA ARG A 382 15.23 -21.12 6.72
C ARG A 382 14.89 -20.06 5.66
N LEU A 383 13.90 -19.20 5.90
CA LEU A 383 13.60 -18.06 5.01
C LEU A 383 14.79 -17.10 4.90
N ARG A 384 15.48 -16.82 6.00
CA ARG A 384 16.72 -16.02 5.95
C ARG A 384 17.79 -16.71 5.10
N TYR A 385 18.00 -18.01 5.26
CA TYR A 385 18.92 -18.77 4.41
C TYR A 385 18.47 -18.82 2.95
N THR A 386 17.16 -18.67 2.69
CA THR A 386 16.64 -18.53 1.32
C THR A 386 17.10 -17.23 0.67
N ILE A 387 17.14 -16.12 1.41
CA ILE A 387 17.73 -14.85 0.94
C ILE A 387 19.23 -14.99 0.70
N GLU A 388 19.95 -15.62 1.65
CA GLU A 388 21.39 -15.85 1.61
C GLU A 388 21.82 -16.90 0.56
N ARG A 389 20.86 -17.71 0.05
CA ARG A 389 21.07 -18.80 -0.92
C ARG A 389 21.95 -19.93 -0.40
N ASP A 390 21.81 -20.26 0.86
CA ASP A 390 22.42 -21.47 1.42
C ASP A 390 21.69 -22.70 0.88
N ALA A 391 22.37 -23.46 0.03
CA ALA A 391 21.74 -24.58 -0.70
C ALA A 391 21.22 -25.71 0.20
N ASP A 392 21.79 -25.87 1.39
CA ASP A 392 21.46 -26.96 2.32
C ASP A 392 20.26 -26.58 3.23
N LEU A 393 20.05 -25.28 3.49
CA LEU A 393 19.11 -24.79 4.50
C LEU A 393 17.93 -24.00 3.91
N MET A 394 18.06 -23.49 2.69
CA MET A 394 17.03 -22.67 2.06
C MET A 394 15.75 -23.46 1.74
N TYR A 395 14.65 -22.78 1.56
CA TYR A 395 13.50 -23.26 0.80
C TYR A 395 13.79 -23.17 -0.69
N HIS A 396 13.55 -24.25 -1.44
CA HIS A 396 13.77 -24.27 -2.88
C HIS A 396 12.63 -23.58 -3.64
N SER A 397 11.41 -23.64 -3.09
CA SER A 397 10.22 -22.98 -3.61
C SER A 397 9.36 -22.38 -2.50
N CYS A 398 8.46 -21.47 -2.85
CA CYS A 398 7.45 -20.99 -1.91
C CYS A 398 6.45 -22.10 -1.54
N ASP A 399 6.20 -23.04 -2.44
CA ASP A 399 5.31 -24.18 -2.20
C ASP A 399 5.84 -25.09 -1.08
N ASP A 400 7.15 -25.31 -1.00
CA ASP A 400 7.77 -26.07 0.11
C ASP A 400 7.53 -25.36 1.44
N PHE A 401 7.63 -24.02 1.48
CA PHE A 401 7.35 -23.22 2.66
C PHE A 401 5.86 -23.29 3.06
N ILE A 402 4.97 -23.16 2.08
CA ILE A 402 3.51 -23.27 2.29
C ILE A 402 3.15 -24.66 2.80
N ALA A 403 3.76 -25.71 2.26
CA ALA A 403 3.52 -27.09 2.72
C ALA A 403 3.91 -27.27 4.20
N ASP A 404 5.06 -26.74 4.62
CA ASP A 404 5.48 -26.76 6.03
C ASP A 404 4.50 -25.98 6.92
N LEU A 405 4.03 -24.80 6.50
CA LEU A 405 3.01 -24.01 7.22
C LEU A 405 1.70 -24.79 7.39
N GLN A 406 1.27 -25.49 6.35
CA GLN A 406 0.06 -26.31 6.39
C GLN A 406 0.20 -27.51 7.33
N VAL A 407 1.39 -28.10 7.49
CA VAL A 407 1.66 -29.11 8.51
C VAL A 407 1.44 -28.54 9.92
N VAL A 408 1.96 -27.35 10.20
CA VAL A 408 1.75 -26.65 11.48
C VAL A 408 0.26 -26.37 11.71
N GLN A 409 -0.43 -25.89 10.67
CA GLN A 409 -1.85 -25.56 10.72
C GLN A 409 -2.73 -26.80 11.03
N ARG A 410 -2.52 -27.89 10.30
CA ARG A 410 -3.24 -29.16 10.57
C ARG A 410 -3.00 -29.66 12.00
N SER A 411 -1.75 -29.61 12.45
CA SER A 411 -1.41 -30.03 13.81
C SER A 411 -2.12 -29.20 14.90
N LEU A 412 -2.19 -27.90 14.73
CA LEU A 412 -2.93 -27.01 15.65
C LEU A 412 -4.44 -27.30 15.60
N ALA A 413 -5.01 -27.49 14.41
CA ALA A 413 -6.42 -27.77 14.24
C ALA A 413 -6.83 -29.13 14.86
N GLU A 414 -6.02 -30.17 14.66
CA GLU A 414 -6.20 -31.51 15.28
C GLU A 414 -6.14 -31.45 16.81
N ALA A 415 -5.24 -30.62 17.36
CA ALA A 415 -5.15 -30.39 18.81
C ALA A 415 -6.27 -29.50 19.37
N GLY A 416 -7.21 -29.02 18.51
CA GLY A 416 -8.31 -28.15 18.94
C GLY A 416 -7.96 -26.65 18.99
N ALA A 417 -6.72 -26.25 18.72
CA ALA A 417 -6.27 -24.87 18.70
C ALA A 417 -6.66 -24.15 17.39
N LYS A 418 -7.93 -24.26 16.98
CA LYS A 418 -8.44 -23.81 15.69
C LYS A 418 -8.27 -22.32 15.45
N ARG A 419 -8.45 -21.47 16.48
CA ARG A 419 -8.26 -20.01 16.35
C ARG A 419 -6.83 -19.63 16.02
N SER A 420 -5.85 -20.38 16.51
CA SER A 420 -4.44 -20.19 16.14
C SER A 420 -4.14 -20.75 14.75
N ALA A 421 -4.78 -21.85 14.36
CA ALA A 421 -4.64 -22.45 13.04
C ALA A 421 -5.23 -21.58 11.92
N TYR A 422 -6.43 -21.01 12.14
CA TYR A 422 -7.20 -20.29 11.12
C TYR A 422 -7.23 -18.76 11.32
N GLY A 423 -6.43 -18.24 12.25
CA GLY A 423 -6.16 -16.81 12.45
C GLY A 423 -4.78 -16.43 11.92
N PRO A 424 -3.85 -15.95 12.77
CA PRO A 424 -2.56 -15.40 12.30
C PRO A 424 -1.70 -16.35 11.45
N LEU A 425 -1.81 -17.66 11.66
CA LEU A 425 -1.12 -18.63 10.80
C LEU A 425 -1.75 -18.72 9.42
N GLN A 426 -3.07 -18.59 9.31
CA GLN A 426 -3.75 -18.52 8.03
C GLN A 426 -3.41 -17.23 7.27
N ASP A 427 -3.28 -16.10 7.95
CA ASP A 427 -2.83 -14.84 7.34
C ASP A 427 -1.47 -15.04 6.66
N LEU A 428 -0.53 -15.68 7.36
CA LEU A 428 0.80 -15.99 6.84
C LEU A 428 0.73 -16.93 5.63
N ILE A 429 -0.13 -17.95 5.65
CA ILE A 429 -0.33 -18.85 4.50
C ILE A 429 -0.85 -18.05 3.29
N TRP A 430 -1.84 -17.19 3.49
CA TRP A 430 -2.35 -16.34 2.41
C TRP A 430 -1.32 -15.33 1.91
N GLN A 431 -0.50 -14.75 2.79
CA GLN A 431 0.61 -13.89 2.39
C GLN A 431 1.61 -14.64 1.50
N ALA A 432 1.98 -15.86 1.89
CA ALA A 432 2.87 -16.70 1.08
C ALA A 432 2.24 -17.10 -0.26
N GLN A 433 0.95 -17.45 -0.29
CA GLN A 433 0.23 -17.81 -1.52
C GLN A 433 0.04 -16.61 -2.46
N THR A 434 -0.21 -15.41 -1.91
CA THR A 434 -0.46 -14.19 -2.69
C THR A 434 0.82 -13.63 -3.30
N PHE A 435 1.88 -13.57 -2.52
CA PHE A 435 3.11 -12.85 -2.90
C PHE A 435 4.25 -13.77 -3.35
N GLY A 436 4.17 -15.06 -3.05
CA GLY A 436 5.23 -16.01 -3.36
C GLY A 436 6.58 -15.58 -2.80
N PHE A 437 7.66 -16.07 -3.40
CA PHE A 437 9.02 -15.57 -3.18
C PHE A 437 9.44 -14.51 -4.21
N HIS A 438 8.50 -14.04 -5.04
CA HIS A 438 8.74 -13.07 -6.11
C HIS A 438 8.08 -11.69 -5.84
N MET A 439 7.14 -11.58 -4.91
CA MET A 439 6.35 -10.42 -4.49
C MET A 439 5.34 -9.94 -5.53
N VAL A 440 5.73 -9.78 -6.78
CA VAL A 440 4.89 -9.35 -7.91
C VAL A 440 5.24 -10.11 -9.18
N GLU A 441 4.26 -10.36 -10.02
CA GLU A 441 4.46 -10.87 -11.37
C GLU A 441 5.04 -9.76 -12.26
N MET A 442 6.25 -9.94 -12.77
CA MET A 442 6.91 -8.95 -13.62
C MET A 442 6.51 -9.13 -15.08
N GLU A 443 5.85 -8.13 -15.66
CA GLU A 443 5.49 -8.10 -17.08
C GLU A 443 6.64 -7.54 -17.93
N PHE A 444 7.28 -8.41 -18.72
CA PHE A 444 8.34 -8.02 -19.64
C PHE A 444 7.76 -7.54 -20.97
N ARG A 445 7.97 -6.27 -21.29
CA ARG A 445 7.42 -5.62 -22.47
C ARG A 445 8.54 -5.02 -23.34
N GLN A 446 8.40 -5.12 -24.65
CA GLN A 446 9.27 -4.50 -25.63
C GLN A 446 8.50 -4.24 -26.93
N HIS A 447 8.87 -3.20 -27.65
CA HIS A 447 8.27 -2.87 -28.94
C HIS A 447 8.51 -4.01 -29.97
N SER A 448 7.47 -4.41 -30.71
CA SER A 448 7.52 -5.53 -31.66
C SER A 448 8.58 -5.35 -32.75
N VAL A 449 8.81 -4.11 -33.20
CA VAL A 449 9.86 -3.80 -34.21
C VAL A 449 11.27 -4.13 -33.71
N VAL A 450 11.53 -3.98 -32.39
CA VAL A 450 12.83 -4.37 -31.80
C VAL A 450 13.03 -5.86 -31.90
N HIS A 451 12.01 -6.67 -31.58
CA HIS A 451 12.06 -8.12 -31.74
C HIS A 451 12.22 -8.55 -33.19
N ALA A 452 11.48 -7.90 -34.13
CA ALA A 452 11.60 -8.22 -35.55
C ALA A 452 13.04 -7.97 -36.06
N ARG A 453 13.64 -6.84 -35.73
CA ARG A 453 15.04 -6.51 -36.12
C ARG A 453 16.04 -7.49 -35.47
N ALA A 454 15.85 -7.84 -34.22
CA ALA A 454 16.71 -8.82 -33.57
C ALA A 454 16.61 -10.21 -34.23
N LEU A 455 15.43 -10.62 -34.67
CA LEU A 455 15.24 -11.88 -35.40
C LEU A 455 15.88 -11.85 -36.79
N GLU A 456 15.82 -10.72 -37.50
CA GLU A 456 16.50 -10.54 -38.78
C GLU A 456 18.02 -10.63 -38.62
N ASP A 457 18.56 -9.92 -37.64
CA ASP A 457 19.98 -9.92 -37.30
C ASP A 457 20.50 -11.32 -36.93
N ILE A 458 19.74 -12.07 -36.12
CA ILE A 458 20.05 -13.46 -35.77
C ILE A 458 20.00 -14.38 -37.01
N ARG A 459 19.05 -14.18 -37.94
CA ARG A 459 18.96 -14.96 -39.17
C ARG A 459 20.17 -14.72 -40.08
N GLU A 460 20.65 -13.50 -40.13
CA GLU A 460 21.81 -13.10 -40.96
C GLU A 460 23.11 -13.62 -40.31
N HIS A 461 23.35 -13.34 -39.04
CA HIS A 461 24.63 -13.55 -38.38
C HIS A 461 24.72 -14.82 -37.52
N GLY A 462 23.59 -15.50 -37.23
CA GLY A 462 23.53 -16.65 -36.34
C GLY A 462 23.25 -16.20 -34.89
N LEU A 463 22.75 -17.13 -34.09
CA LEU A 463 22.33 -16.84 -32.69
C LEU A 463 23.49 -16.37 -31.78
N HIS A 464 24.69 -16.83 -32.07
CA HIS A 464 25.92 -16.47 -31.34
C HIS A 464 26.92 -15.68 -32.17
N GLY A 465 26.47 -15.10 -33.30
CA GLY A 465 27.34 -14.35 -34.17
C GLY A 465 28.32 -15.20 -34.98
N GLU A 466 27.92 -16.45 -35.32
CA GLU A 466 28.79 -17.40 -36.04
C GLU A 466 29.14 -16.90 -37.47
N ARG A 467 28.37 -15.99 -38.02
CA ARG A 467 28.54 -15.47 -39.38
C ARG A 467 28.79 -13.96 -39.43
N GLY A 468 28.90 -13.29 -38.30
CA GLY A 468 29.13 -11.85 -38.16
C GLY A 468 28.73 -11.34 -36.80
N GLU A 469 29.12 -10.13 -36.43
CA GLU A 469 28.83 -9.51 -35.15
C GLU A 469 27.34 -9.08 -35.06
N LEU A 470 26.67 -9.50 -34.01
CA LEU A 470 25.27 -9.10 -33.72
C LEU A 470 25.20 -7.65 -33.27
N GLN A 471 24.12 -6.96 -33.65
CA GLN A 471 23.86 -5.61 -33.21
C GLN A 471 23.72 -5.50 -31.69
N PRO A 472 24.11 -4.37 -31.06
CA PRO A 472 24.00 -4.20 -29.61
C PRO A 472 22.58 -4.41 -29.05
N MET A 473 21.55 -3.99 -29.81
CA MET A 473 20.16 -4.21 -29.42
C MET A 473 19.75 -5.68 -29.46
N THR A 474 20.29 -6.45 -30.40
CA THR A 474 20.06 -7.91 -30.47
C THR A 474 20.67 -8.60 -29.25
N HIS A 475 21.87 -8.20 -28.84
CA HIS A 475 22.46 -8.68 -27.58
C HIS A 475 21.58 -8.39 -26.38
N GLU A 476 21.05 -7.16 -26.26
CA GLU A 476 20.16 -6.79 -25.15
C GLU A 476 18.86 -7.61 -25.15
N VAL A 477 18.27 -7.89 -26.32
CA VAL A 477 17.10 -8.78 -26.43
C VAL A 477 17.44 -10.18 -25.94
N LEU A 478 18.54 -10.76 -26.40
CA LEU A 478 18.99 -12.09 -25.97
C LEU A 478 19.29 -12.14 -24.47
N ASP A 479 19.95 -11.12 -23.94
CA ASP A 479 20.26 -11.00 -22.51
C ASP A 479 19.00 -10.82 -21.66
N THR A 480 17.95 -10.21 -22.22
CA THR A 480 16.63 -10.13 -21.58
C THR A 480 16.00 -11.49 -21.42
N PHE A 481 15.98 -12.33 -22.46
CA PHE A 481 15.48 -13.69 -22.36
C PHE A 481 16.31 -14.56 -21.40
N ARG A 482 17.63 -14.39 -21.38
CA ARG A 482 18.51 -15.05 -20.39
C ARG A 482 18.21 -14.56 -18.96
N ALA A 483 17.91 -13.27 -18.81
CA ALA A 483 17.51 -12.70 -17.52
C ALA A 483 16.18 -13.29 -17.03
N LEU A 484 15.17 -13.40 -17.91
CA LEU A 484 13.90 -14.06 -17.62
C LEU A 484 14.09 -15.48 -17.08
N GLY A 485 14.82 -16.31 -17.82
CA GLY A 485 15.10 -17.70 -17.40
C GLY A 485 15.83 -17.78 -16.05
N ALA A 486 16.77 -16.84 -15.79
CA ALA A 486 17.48 -16.78 -14.53
C ALA A 486 16.58 -16.33 -13.36
N ILE A 487 15.65 -15.38 -13.59
CA ILE A 487 14.67 -14.90 -12.60
C ILE A 487 13.70 -16.02 -12.24
N GLN A 488 13.13 -16.70 -13.25
CA GLN A 488 12.21 -17.83 -13.05
C GLN A 488 12.89 -18.97 -12.27
N LYS A 489 14.11 -19.34 -12.66
CA LYS A 489 14.88 -20.39 -11.94
C LYS A 489 15.18 -20.01 -10.50
N ARG A 490 15.28 -18.73 -10.21
CA ARG A 490 15.61 -18.25 -8.86
C ARG A 490 14.41 -18.26 -7.92
N ASN A 491 13.23 -17.84 -8.38
CA ASN A 491 12.11 -17.47 -7.52
C ASN A 491 10.74 -17.87 -8.05
N GLY A 492 10.68 -18.51 -9.22
CA GLY A 492 9.45 -18.99 -9.85
C GLY A 492 8.92 -20.26 -9.26
#